data_df61ff9d2d1b2cb8357d8d3f6367132a
#
_entry.id   df61ff9d2d1b2cb8357d8d3f6367132a
#
_cell.length_a   1.000
_cell.length_b   1.000
_cell.length_c   1.000
_cell.angle_alpha   90.00
_cell.angle_beta   90.00
_cell.angle_gamma   90.00
#
_symmetry.space_group_name_H-M   'P 1'
#
loop_
_entity.id
_entity.type
_entity.pdbx_description
1 polymer ?
#
loop_
_entity_poly.entity_id
_entity_poly.type
_entity_poly.pdbx_seq_one_letter_code
_entity_poly.pdbx_strand_id
1 'polypeptide(L)'
;LLFKQLLKKLKTLKDQFPLIYSDILVITPCEEVEKISKDFHVRVLKEQNLNGLNSAVNRGICWSSEKRYDSSLILPGDIIDPETEDIKKILEMGKKSRDSIVICPSADFGTNALFLSLPTRLNFKFGPNSFFEHQKEAKKISIRSIIAPVDSLKDDLDTGKDLEKFKTRQPKFFQSI
;
A
#
# COMPACT_ATOMS: atom_id res chain seq x y z
N LEU A 1 -4.02 -9.49 12.13
CA LEU A 1 -2.74 -9.31 12.81
C LEU A 1 -1.77 -8.46 11.97
N LEU A 2 -1.47 -8.84 10.71
CA LEU A 2 -0.56 -8.10 9.80
C LEU A 2 -1.00 -6.65 9.60
N PHE A 3 -2.29 -6.43 9.31
CA PHE A 3 -2.84 -5.09 9.15
C PHE A 3 -2.60 -4.18 10.37
N LYS A 4 -2.81 -4.69 11.59
CA LYS A 4 -2.53 -3.94 12.83
C LYS A 4 -1.05 -3.58 12.95
N GLN A 5 -0.15 -4.47 12.53
CA GLN A 5 1.28 -4.24 12.54
C GLN A 5 1.69 -3.19 11.51
N LEU A 6 1.14 -3.27 10.29
CA LEU A 6 1.33 -2.24 9.26
C LEU A 6 0.92 -0.85 9.79
N LEU A 7 -0.27 -0.73 10.42
CA LEU A 7 -0.70 0.53 11.01
C LEU A 7 0.25 1.04 12.11
N LYS A 8 0.75 0.16 12.98
CA LYS A 8 1.76 0.54 13.99
C LYS A 8 3.01 1.12 13.33
N LYS A 9 3.54 0.44 12.31
CA LYS A 9 4.73 0.90 11.59
C LYS A 9 4.51 2.23 10.87
N LEU A 10 3.37 2.41 10.23
CA LEU A 10 3.00 3.69 9.61
C LEU A 10 2.93 4.81 10.65
N LYS A 11 2.32 4.56 11.83
CA LYS A 11 2.31 5.56 12.91
C LYS A 11 3.69 5.87 13.44
N THR A 12 4.53 4.87 13.69
CA THR A 12 5.94 5.08 14.06
C THR A 12 6.68 5.93 13.03
N LEU A 13 6.49 5.66 11.75
CA LEU A 13 7.07 6.47 10.67
C LEU A 13 6.58 7.92 10.72
N LYS A 14 5.29 8.14 11.00
CA LYS A 14 4.72 9.49 11.15
C LYS A 14 5.27 10.23 12.34
N ASP A 15 5.45 9.55 13.47
CA ASP A 15 6.01 10.14 14.70
C ASP A 15 7.47 10.56 14.51
N GLN A 16 8.26 9.73 13.80
CA GLN A 16 9.65 10.03 13.48
C GLN A 16 9.80 11.12 12.42
N PHE A 17 8.90 11.15 11.43
CA PHE A 17 8.91 12.06 10.30
C PHE A 17 7.53 12.70 10.08
N PRO A 18 7.14 13.72 10.89
CA PRO A 18 5.77 14.25 10.91
C PRO A 18 5.24 14.77 9.56
N LEU A 19 6.13 15.15 8.64
CA LEU A 19 5.77 15.67 7.31
C LEU A 19 5.86 14.61 6.20
N ILE A 20 6.12 13.35 6.54
CA ILE A 20 6.33 12.30 5.53
C ILE A 20 5.05 11.99 4.75
N TYR A 21 3.90 11.98 5.42
CA TYR A 21 2.56 11.91 4.83
C TYR A 21 1.55 12.65 5.72
N SER A 22 0.35 12.93 5.19
CA SER A 22 -0.69 13.66 5.93
C SER A 22 -1.63 12.71 6.68
N ASP A 23 -2.27 11.79 5.97
CA ASP A 23 -3.32 10.92 6.48
C ASP A 23 -3.10 9.45 6.06
N ILE A 24 -3.76 8.55 6.78
CA ILE A 24 -3.95 7.16 6.40
C ILE A 24 -5.45 6.96 6.14
N LEU A 25 -5.77 6.42 4.97
CA LEU A 25 -7.11 6.01 4.59
C LEU A 25 -7.16 4.49 4.44
N VAL A 26 -8.06 3.86 5.15
CA VAL A 26 -8.35 2.43 5.05
C VAL A 26 -9.66 2.23 4.30
N ILE A 27 -9.67 1.35 3.31
CA ILE A 27 -10.87 1.01 2.54
C ILE A 27 -11.13 -0.46 2.76
N THR A 28 -12.27 -0.78 3.34
CA THR A 28 -12.56 -2.15 3.75
C THR A 28 -14.06 -2.41 3.88
N PRO A 29 -14.55 -3.61 3.53
CA PRO A 29 -15.86 -4.09 3.89
C PRO A 29 -15.88 -4.79 5.26
N CYS A 30 -14.70 -5.14 5.82
CA CYS A 30 -14.55 -5.95 7.03
C CYS A 30 -14.71 -5.10 8.29
N GLU A 31 -15.67 -5.47 9.16
CA GLU A 31 -15.95 -4.75 10.41
C GLU A 31 -14.78 -4.82 11.42
N GLU A 32 -14.04 -5.92 11.44
CA GLU A 32 -12.87 -6.06 12.31
C GLU A 32 -11.76 -5.09 11.89
N VAL A 33 -11.48 -4.99 10.58
CA VAL A 33 -10.51 -4.04 10.03
C VAL A 33 -10.96 -2.59 10.29
N GLU A 34 -12.26 -2.30 10.16
CA GLU A 34 -12.85 -1.00 10.51
C GLU A 34 -12.62 -0.66 11.99
N LYS A 35 -12.87 -1.62 12.90
CA LYS A 35 -12.67 -1.45 14.34
C LYS A 35 -11.20 -1.18 14.67
N ILE A 36 -10.28 -2.00 14.16
CA ILE A 36 -8.83 -1.78 14.32
C ILE A 36 -8.44 -0.39 13.82
N SER A 37 -8.94 0.03 12.65
CA SER A 37 -8.64 1.34 12.08
C SER A 37 -9.09 2.49 12.98
N LYS A 38 -10.29 2.37 13.59
CA LYS A 38 -10.80 3.34 14.56
C LYS A 38 -9.92 3.43 15.82
N ASP A 39 -9.47 2.28 16.34
CA ASP A 39 -8.57 2.23 17.50
C ASP A 39 -7.22 2.95 17.21
N PHE A 40 -6.79 2.94 15.95
CA PHE A 40 -5.61 3.66 15.48
C PHE A 40 -5.88 5.11 15.07
N HIS A 41 -7.13 5.59 15.17
CA HIS A 41 -7.55 6.94 14.75
C HIS A 41 -7.19 7.25 13.30
N VAL A 42 -7.30 6.27 12.41
CA VAL A 42 -7.13 6.45 10.96
C VAL A 42 -8.48 6.55 10.27
N ARG A 43 -8.50 7.16 9.08
CA ARG A 43 -9.73 7.34 8.32
C ARG A 43 -10.19 6.02 7.70
N VAL A 44 -11.50 5.81 7.63
CA VAL A 44 -12.09 4.60 7.04
C VAL A 44 -13.16 4.99 6.00
N LEU A 45 -13.07 4.36 4.84
CA LEU A 45 -14.16 4.30 3.87
C LEU A 45 -14.72 2.87 3.87
N LYS A 46 -15.91 2.70 4.44
CA LYS A 46 -16.57 1.39 4.44
C LYS A 46 -17.09 1.07 3.03
N GLU A 47 -16.74 -0.11 2.52
CA GLU A 47 -17.32 -0.62 1.28
C GLU A 47 -18.68 -1.26 1.56
N GLN A 48 -19.70 -0.81 0.84
CA GLN A 48 -21.04 -1.39 0.94
C GLN A 48 -21.22 -2.59 -0.01
N ASN A 49 -20.47 -2.60 -1.12
CA ASN A 49 -20.52 -3.63 -2.15
C ASN A 49 -19.10 -4.14 -2.43
N LEU A 50 -18.94 -5.46 -2.51
CA LEU A 50 -17.67 -6.12 -2.85
C LEU A 50 -17.41 -6.02 -4.36
N ASN A 51 -17.00 -4.87 -4.84
CA ASN A 51 -16.70 -4.62 -6.26
C ASN A 51 -15.23 -4.92 -6.64
N GLY A 52 -14.49 -5.55 -5.72
CA GLY A 52 -13.09 -5.95 -5.89
C GLY A 52 -12.06 -4.84 -5.63
N LEU A 53 -10.80 -5.25 -5.54
CA LEU A 53 -9.67 -4.40 -5.12
C LEU A 53 -9.52 -3.12 -5.97
N ASN A 54 -9.63 -3.23 -7.29
CA ASN A 54 -9.48 -2.07 -8.18
C ASN A 54 -10.57 -1.01 -7.95
N SER A 55 -11.78 -1.43 -7.60
CA SER A 55 -12.87 -0.52 -7.23
C SER A 55 -12.58 0.20 -5.92
N ALA A 56 -12.10 -0.53 -4.91
CA ALA A 56 -11.69 0.04 -3.63
C ALA A 56 -10.60 1.09 -3.80
N VAL A 57 -9.55 0.76 -4.59
CA VAL A 57 -8.46 1.69 -4.90
C VAL A 57 -8.98 2.94 -5.60
N ASN A 58 -9.83 2.80 -6.63
CA ASN A 58 -10.41 3.95 -7.33
C ASN A 58 -11.21 4.85 -6.36
N ARG A 59 -11.99 4.29 -5.45
CA ARG A 59 -12.71 5.07 -4.43
C ARG A 59 -11.77 5.85 -3.53
N GLY A 60 -10.67 5.24 -3.10
CA GLY A 60 -9.65 5.91 -2.28
C GLY A 60 -8.98 7.06 -3.03
N ILE A 61 -8.67 6.87 -4.29
CA ILE A 61 -8.06 7.90 -5.15
C ILE A 61 -9.04 9.05 -5.42
N CYS A 62 -10.31 8.75 -5.70
CA CYS A 62 -11.35 9.79 -5.83
C CYS A 62 -11.46 10.62 -4.55
N TRP A 63 -11.60 9.95 -3.39
CA TRP A 63 -11.65 10.61 -2.09
C TRP A 63 -10.41 11.48 -1.83
N SER A 64 -9.22 10.96 -2.12
CA SER A 64 -7.96 11.70 -1.94
C SER A 64 -7.90 12.94 -2.83
N SER A 65 -8.36 12.83 -4.07
CA SER A 65 -8.43 13.95 -5.00
C SER A 65 -9.45 15.01 -4.56
N GLU A 66 -10.63 14.60 -4.09
CA GLU A 66 -11.65 15.51 -3.53
C GLU A 66 -11.15 16.27 -2.30
N LYS A 67 -10.32 15.61 -1.48
CA LYS A 67 -9.67 16.22 -0.31
C LYS A 67 -8.42 17.02 -0.66
N ARG A 68 -8.07 17.14 -1.96
CA ARG A 68 -6.94 17.89 -2.48
C ARG A 68 -5.58 17.43 -1.97
N TYR A 69 -5.41 16.12 -1.78
CA TYR A 69 -4.08 15.56 -1.57
C TYR A 69 -3.27 15.58 -2.87
N ASP A 70 -1.96 15.83 -2.77
CA ASP A 70 -1.06 15.92 -3.91
C ASP A 70 -0.60 14.57 -4.44
N SER A 71 -0.71 13.53 -3.61
CA SER A 71 -0.22 12.19 -3.93
C SER A 71 -0.86 11.13 -3.04
N SER A 72 -0.76 9.88 -3.48
CA SER A 72 -1.17 8.70 -2.70
C SER A 72 -0.12 7.60 -2.80
N LEU A 73 0.11 6.89 -1.69
CA LEU A 73 0.78 5.61 -1.64
C LEU A 73 -0.26 4.54 -1.34
N ILE A 74 -0.41 3.58 -2.22
CA ILE A 74 -1.32 2.43 -2.08
C ILE A 74 -0.50 1.26 -1.57
N LEU A 75 -0.97 0.65 -0.48
CA LEU A 75 -0.36 -0.53 0.15
C LEU A 75 -1.45 -1.58 0.41
N PRO A 76 -1.23 -2.86 0.11
CA PRO A 76 -2.05 -3.97 0.63
C PRO A 76 -1.98 -4.04 2.16
N GLY A 77 -3.06 -4.52 2.80
CA GLY A 77 -3.13 -4.61 4.26
C GLY A 77 -2.46 -5.86 4.85
N ASP A 78 -2.01 -6.78 4.02
CA ASP A 78 -1.48 -8.11 4.33
C ASP A 78 0.02 -8.28 4.05
N ILE A 79 0.72 -7.17 3.77
CA ILE A 79 2.18 -7.17 3.63
C ILE A 79 2.83 -7.70 4.91
N ILE A 80 3.77 -8.61 4.72
CA ILE A 80 4.51 -9.25 5.81
C ILE A 80 5.63 -8.32 6.29
N ASP A 81 5.51 -7.81 7.50
CA ASP A 81 6.54 -7.09 8.26
C ASP A 81 7.33 -6.02 7.46
N PRO A 82 6.66 -5.04 6.80
CA PRO A 82 7.36 -4.03 6.01
C PRO A 82 8.26 -3.16 6.90
N GLU A 83 9.46 -2.84 6.44
CA GLU A 83 10.34 -1.90 7.14
C GLU A 83 9.90 -0.45 6.93
N THR A 84 9.92 0.34 7.99
CA THR A 84 9.53 1.76 7.94
C THR A 84 10.41 2.57 7.00
N GLU A 85 11.71 2.26 6.95
CA GLU A 85 12.66 2.91 6.04
C GLU A 85 12.37 2.62 4.56
N ASP A 86 11.89 1.42 4.23
CA ASP A 86 11.50 1.07 2.86
C ASP A 86 10.24 1.86 2.44
N ILE A 87 9.24 1.96 3.33
CA ILE A 87 8.04 2.79 3.07
C ILE A 87 8.44 4.26 2.91
N LYS A 88 9.31 4.78 3.78
CA LYS A 88 9.84 6.15 3.70
C LYS A 88 10.53 6.39 2.36
N LYS A 89 11.39 5.47 1.94
CA LYS A 89 12.11 5.55 0.67
C LYS A 89 11.17 5.68 -0.54
N ILE A 90 10.09 4.90 -0.58
CA ILE A 90 9.08 5.01 -1.64
C ILE A 90 8.41 6.39 -1.62
N LEU A 91 8.02 6.88 -0.45
CA LEU A 91 7.40 8.20 -0.30
C LEU A 91 8.34 9.33 -0.77
N GLU A 92 9.62 9.27 -0.39
CA GLU A 92 10.63 10.25 -0.81
C GLU A 92 10.91 10.20 -2.31
N MET A 93 11.02 8.99 -2.88
CA MET A 93 11.18 8.80 -4.33
C MET A 93 10.00 9.40 -5.10
N GLY A 94 8.78 9.12 -4.64
CA GLY A 94 7.56 9.63 -5.25
C GLY A 94 7.47 11.15 -5.20
N LYS A 95 7.77 11.77 -4.05
CA LYS A 95 7.79 13.22 -3.90
C LYS A 95 8.81 13.92 -4.82
N LYS A 96 9.95 13.26 -5.09
CA LYS A 96 10.99 13.79 -5.99
C LYS A 96 10.66 13.64 -7.48
N SER A 97 9.70 12.77 -7.82
CA SER A 97 9.43 12.36 -9.22
C SER A 97 7.95 12.47 -9.55
N ARG A 98 7.41 13.71 -9.56
CA ARG A 98 5.97 13.97 -9.74
C ARG A 98 5.37 13.44 -11.05
N ASP A 99 6.17 13.33 -12.11
CA ASP A 99 5.72 12.82 -13.43
C ASP A 99 6.00 11.31 -13.59
N SER A 100 5.95 10.57 -12.49
CA SER A 100 6.17 9.13 -12.48
C SER A 100 5.30 8.44 -11.45
N ILE A 101 5.10 7.12 -11.65
CA ILE A 101 4.70 6.23 -10.57
C ILE A 101 5.97 5.62 -9.96
N VAL A 102 5.95 5.37 -8.64
CA VAL A 102 6.94 4.52 -7.97
C VAL A 102 6.24 3.23 -7.58
N ILE A 103 6.75 2.11 -8.05
CA ILE A 103 6.13 0.81 -7.92
C ILE A 103 7.08 -0.19 -7.26
N CYS A 104 6.57 -0.98 -6.31
CA CYS A 104 7.24 -2.13 -5.73
C CYS A 104 6.51 -3.39 -6.17
N PRO A 105 7.17 -4.30 -6.94
CA PRO A 105 6.56 -5.58 -7.26
C PRO A 105 6.55 -6.50 -6.05
N SER A 106 5.54 -7.36 -5.95
CA SER A 106 5.58 -8.56 -5.11
C SER A 106 6.45 -9.66 -5.74
N ALA A 107 6.72 -10.71 -4.99
CA ALA A 107 7.54 -11.84 -5.45
C ALA A 107 6.95 -12.57 -6.67
N ASP A 108 5.64 -12.53 -6.85
CA ASP A 108 4.86 -13.14 -7.94
C ASP A 108 4.48 -12.16 -9.07
N PHE A 109 5.15 -10.98 -9.13
CA PHE A 109 4.86 -9.90 -10.07
C PHE A 109 3.51 -9.19 -9.87
N GLY A 110 2.91 -9.29 -8.69
CA GLY A 110 1.87 -8.38 -8.21
C GLY A 110 2.42 -6.98 -7.93
N THR A 111 1.66 -6.17 -7.18
CA THR A 111 2.04 -4.80 -6.80
C THR A 111 1.80 -4.59 -5.32
N ASN A 112 2.85 -4.56 -4.51
CA ASN A 112 2.78 -4.38 -3.06
C ASN A 112 2.99 -2.93 -2.58
N ALA A 113 3.41 -2.04 -3.47
CA ALA A 113 3.32 -0.60 -3.25
C ALA A 113 3.20 0.13 -4.57
N LEU A 114 2.34 1.14 -4.61
CA LEU A 114 2.17 2.01 -5.76
C LEU A 114 2.01 3.46 -5.29
N PHE A 115 3.04 4.27 -5.48
CA PHE A 115 2.97 5.71 -5.28
C PHE A 115 2.65 6.42 -6.59
N LEU A 116 1.78 7.44 -6.51
CA LEU A 116 1.41 8.29 -7.65
C LEU A 116 1.05 9.71 -7.20
N SER A 117 1.24 10.67 -8.10
CA SER A 117 0.75 12.04 -7.91
C SER A 117 -0.73 12.15 -8.24
N LEU A 118 -1.42 13.09 -7.61
CA LEU A 118 -2.82 13.38 -7.82
C LEU A 118 -3.00 14.78 -8.44
N PRO A 119 -4.01 14.98 -9.28
CA PRO A 119 -4.93 13.97 -9.81
C PRO A 119 -4.24 13.02 -10.81
N THR A 120 -4.74 11.79 -10.92
CA THR A 120 -4.18 10.80 -11.83
C THR A 120 -5.18 10.34 -12.89
N ARG A 121 -4.66 9.92 -14.06
CA ARG A 121 -5.40 9.20 -15.10
C ARG A 121 -4.97 7.74 -15.20
N LEU A 122 -4.18 7.24 -14.23
CA LEU A 122 -3.75 5.86 -14.20
C LEU A 122 -4.96 4.94 -14.00
N ASN A 123 -5.11 3.95 -14.88
CA ASN A 123 -6.10 2.90 -14.73
C ASN A 123 -5.51 1.77 -13.86
N PHE A 124 -6.08 1.53 -12.70
CA PHE A 124 -5.56 0.53 -11.76
C PHE A 124 -5.86 -0.88 -12.25
N LYS A 125 -4.86 -1.75 -12.14
CA LYS A 125 -4.84 -3.14 -12.63
C LYS A 125 -4.29 -4.11 -11.59
N PHE A 126 -4.64 -3.91 -10.31
CA PHE A 126 -4.25 -4.85 -9.25
C PHE A 126 -4.80 -6.25 -9.52
N GLY A 127 -4.02 -7.25 -9.19
CA GLY A 127 -4.24 -8.66 -9.44
C GLY A 127 -2.99 -9.34 -10.03
N PRO A 128 -3.11 -10.56 -10.58
CA PRO A 128 -1.98 -11.28 -11.15
C PRO A 128 -1.21 -10.45 -12.19
N ASN A 129 0.13 -10.47 -12.11
CA ASN A 129 1.03 -9.70 -12.98
C ASN A 129 0.78 -8.19 -13.01
N SER A 130 0.13 -7.64 -11.98
CA SER A 130 -0.26 -6.22 -11.92
C SER A 130 0.93 -5.26 -12.03
N PHE A 131 2.13 -5.68 -11.66
CA PHE A 131 3.35 -4.91 -11.85
C PHE A 131 3.55 -4.51 -13.33
N PHE A 132 3.48 -5.47 -14.24
CA PHE A 132 3.63 -5.20 -15.68
C PHE A 132 2.44 -4.42 -16.25
N GLU A 133 1.23 -4.71 -15.78
CA GLU A 133 0.03 -4.00 -16.22
C GLU A 133 0.06 -2.52 -15.80
N HIS A 134 0.47 -2.20 -14.57
CA HIS A 134 0.64 -0.81 -14.13
C HIS A 134 1.71 -0.07 -14.95
N GLN A 135 2.82 -0.73 -15.31
CA GLN A 135 3.82 -0.13 -16.19
C GLN A 135 3.27 0.18 -17.58
N LYS A 136 2.46 -0.73 -18.16
CA LYS A 136 1.77 -0.51 -19.44
C LYS A 136 0.80 0.67 -19.37
N GLU A 137 -0.02 0.73 -18.30
CA GLU A 137 -0.96 1.82 -18.09
C GLU A 137 -0.24 3.17 -17.92
N ALA A 138 0.85 3.21 -17.14
CA ALA A 138 1.67 4.42 -17.01
C ALA A 138 2.24 4.88 -18.35
N LYS A 139 2.76 3.94 -19.17
CA LYS A 139 3.26 4.24 -20.53
C LYS A 139 2.19 4.82 -21.44
N LYS A 140 0.94 4.30 -21.39
CA LYS A 140 -0.19 4.83 -22.19
C LYS A 140 -0.48 6.29 -21.93
N ILE A 141 -0.27 6.77 -20.71
CA ILE A 141 -0.48 8.15 -20.32
C ILE A 141 0.80 8.98 -20.24
N SER A 142 1.90 8.43 -20.81
CA SER A 142 3.22 9.09 -20.89
C SER A 142 3.86 9.40 -19.50
N ILE A 143 3.56 8.59 -18.50
CA ILE A 143 4.16 8.66 -17.16
C ILE A 143 5.24 7.57 -17.04
N ARG A 144 6.39 7.91 -16.45
CA ARG A 144 7.46 6.93 -16.17
C ARG A 144 7.10 6.03 -15.01
N SER A 145 7.58 4.78 -15.07
CA SER A 145 7.58 3.85 -13.94
C SER A 145 8.96 3.76 -13.34
N ILE A 146 9.06 3.99 -12.04
CA ILE A 146 10.30 3.85 -11.26
C ILE A 146 10.10 2.65 -10.34
N ILE A 147 10.98 1.67 -10.43
CA ILE A 147 10.93 0.50 -9.55
C ILE A 147 11.61 0.88 -8.23
N ALA A 148 10.90 0.74 -7.12
CA ALA A 148 11.47 0.98 -5.80
C ALA A 148 12.45 -0.16 -5.44
N PRO A 149 13.72 0.14 -5.11
CA PRO A 149 14.68 -0.87 -4.68
C PRO A 149 14.50 -1.19 -3.20
N VAL A 150 13.39 -1.82 -2.86
CA VAL A 150 12.99 -2.20 -1.49
C VAL A 150 12.65 -3.68 -1.43
N ASP A 151 13.08 -4.36 -0.39
CA ASP A 151 12.93 -5.81 -0.27
C ASP A 151 11.85 -6.22 0.74
N SER A 152 11.61 -5.42 1.79
CA SER A 152 10.68 -5.77 2.86
C SER A 152 9.19 -5.74 2.44
N LEU A 153 8.90 -5.17 1.27
CA LEU A 153 7.55 -5.12 0.70
C LEU A 153 7.29 -6.19 -0.37
N LYS A 154 8.23 -7.10 -0.61
CA LYS A 154 8.08 -8.12 -1.67
C LYS A 154 7.21 -9.30 -1.27
N ASP A 155 7.14 -9.60 0.03
CA ASP A 155 6.40 -10.75 0.54
C ASP A 155 5.04 -10.31 1.11
N ASP A 156 3.98 -10.94 0.65
CA ASP A 156 2.61 -10.88 1.15
C ASP A 156 2.14 -12.27 1.62
N LEU A 157 1.03 -12.32 2.33
CA LEU A 157 0.53 -13.56 2.93
C LEU A 157 -0.70 -14.07 2.16
N ASP A 158 -0.47 -14.60 0.97
CA ASP A 158 -1.56 -15.11 0.13
C ASP A 158 -1.82 -16.61 0.32
N THR A 159 -0.80 -17.37 0.72
CA THR A 159 -0.88 -18.82 0.80
C THR A 159 -0.38 -19.39 2.12
N GLY A 160 -0.77 -20.63 2.42
CA GLY A 160 -0.22 -21.38 3.56
C GLY A 160 1.31 -21.58 3.48
N LYS A 161 1.89 -21.60 2.28
CA LYS A 161 3.35 -21.66 2.09
C LYS A 161 4.04 -20.37 2.50
N ASP A 162 3.40 -19.23 2.26
CA ASP A 162 3.92 -17.93 2.68
C ASP A 162 3.88 -17.79 4.20
N LEU A 163 2.84 -18.33 4.83
CA LEU A 163 2.75 -18.43 6.29
C LEU A 163 3.90 -19.25 6.88
N GLU A 164 4.24 -20.40 6.30
CA GLU A 164 5.35 -21.24 6.78
C GLU A 164 6.71 -20.57 6.58
N LYS A 165 6.94 -19.90 5.45
CA LYS A 165 8.13 -19.07 5.22
C LYS A 165 8.23 -17.95 6.26
N PHE A 166 7.11 -17.29 6.54
CA PHE A 166 7.05 -16.22 7.51
C PHE A 166 7.34 -16.70 8.94
N LYS A 167 6.74 -17.82 9.36
CA LYS A 167 7.05 -18.46 10.66
C LYS A 167 8.53 -18.76 10.83
N THR A 168 9.17 -19.23 9.77
CA THR A 168 10.60 -19.55 9.76
C THR A 168 11.48 -18.30 9.86
N ARG A 169 11.11 -17.21 9.18
CA ARG A 169 11.87 -15.94 9.17
C ARG A 169 11.66 -15.09 10.42
N GLN A 170 10.45 -15.13 11.00
CA GLN A 170 10.03 -14.31 12.12
C GLN A 170 9.41 -15.12 13.27
N PRO A 171 10.14 -16.10 13.87
CA PRO A 171 9.58 -16.98 14.89
C PRO A 171 9.08 -16.21 16.12
N LYS A 172 9.71 -15.08 16.48
CA LYS A 172 9.30 -14.22 17.61
C LYS A 172 7.95 -13.57 17.41
N PHE A 173 7.55 -13.33 16.17
CA PHE A 173 6.25 -12.75 15.84
C PHE A 173 5.09 -13.64 16.31
N PHE A 174 5.23 -14.95 16.15
CA PHE A 174 4.20 -15.93 16.54
C PHE A 174 4.24 -16.30 18.03
N GLN A 175 5.31 -15.95 18.75
CA GLN A 175 5.41 -16.15 20.21
C GLN A 175 4.69 -15.06 21.01
N SER A 176 4.32 -13.94 20.36
CA SER A 176 3.63 -12.80 20.97
C SER A 176 2.12 -12.78 20.70
N ILE A 177 1.58 -13.87 20.15
CA ILE A 177 0.17 -14.12 19.88
C ILE A 177 -0.36 -15.14 20.88
#